data_3e37e9da1292a1cfcc8f46dfef9bb450
#
_entry.id   3e37e9da1292a1cfcc8f46dfef9bb450
#
_cell.length_a   1.000
_cell.length_b   1.000
_cell.length_c   1.000
_cell.angle_alpha   90.00
_cell.angle_beta   90.00
_cell.angle_gamma   90.00
#
_symmetry.space_group_name_H-M   'P 1'
#
loop_
_entity.id
_entity.type
_entity.pdbx_description
1 polymer ?
#
loop_
_entity_poly.entity_id
_entity_poly.type
_entity_poly.pdbx_seq_one_letter_code
_entity_poly.pdbx_strand_id
1 'polypeptide(L)'
;MDTFSKRFSLEGKVALVTGAAYGIGFAIAEAYAMAGAKIAFNCRGQHHLDQALADYKAKGIDAKGYICDVTNEEDVKKMVADIEKELGTIDILVNNAGIIKRIPMTEMSVEEFRQVIDIDLNAPFIMSKAVIPGMIKKGHGKIINICSMMSELGRETVSAYAAAKGGLKMLTRNICSEFGEHNIQCNGIGPGYIATPQTAPLREIQPDGSRHPFDRFIISKTPAARWGTPDDLMGPA
;
A
#
# COMPACT_ATOMS: atom_id res chain seq x y z
N MET A 1 -20.15 17.93 13.39
CA MET A 1 -19.65 16.56 13.67
C MET A 1 -19.80 16.31 15.17
N ASP A 2 -20.42 15.21 15.57
CA ASP A 2 -20.51 14.85 17.00
C ASP A 2 -19.12 14.47 17.57
N THR A 3 -19.05 14.30 18.90
CA THR A 3 -17.77 14.02 19.58
C THR A 3 -17.17 12.68 19.18
N PHE A 4 -17.99 11.72 18.77
CA PHE A 4 -17.52 10.40 18.31
C PHE A 4 -16.90 10.48 16.92
N SER A 5 -17.59 11.12 15.98
CA SER A 5 -17.10 11.29 14.61
C SER A 5 -15.77 12.06 14.54
N LYS A 6 -15.53 13.00 15.48
CA LYS A 6 -14.26 13.73 15.58
C LYS A 6 -13.06 12.81 15.86
N ARG A 7 -13.28 11.66 16.51
CA ARG A 7 -12.19 10.69 16.81
C ARG A 7 -11.67 9.98 15.57
N PHE A 8 -12.46 9.94 14.50
CA PHE A 8 -12.09 9.36 13.21
C PHE A 8 -11.73 10.40 12.16
N SER A 9 -11.73 11.68 12.53
CA SER A 9 -11.34 12.76 11.63
C SER A 9 -9.83 12.74 11.41
N LEU A 10 -9.44 12.91 10.15
CA LEU A 10 -8.06 13.13 9.73
C LEU A 10 -7.83 14.58 9.31
N GLU A 11 -8.72 15.50 9.71
CA GLU A 11 -8.60 16.91 9.39
C GLU A 11 -7.24 17.48 9.83
N GLY A 12 -6.55 18.16 8.92
CA GLY A 12 -5.22 18.71 9.15
C GLY A 12 -4.06 17.69 9.12
N LYS A 13 -4.34 16.40 8.94
CA LYS A 13 -3.31 15.34 8.80
C LYS A 13 -2.79 15.28 7.38
N VAL A 14 -1.52 14.95 7.23
CA VAL A 14 -0.87 14.65 5.95
C VAL A 14 -0.67 13.15 5.82
N ALA A 15 -1.25 12.55 4.80
CA ALA A 15 -1.14 11.13 4.51
C ALA A 15 -0.37 10.91 3.21
N LEU A 16 0.71 10.12 3.29
CA LEU A 16 1.46 9.63 2.14
C LEU A 16 1.11 8.16 1.88
N VAL A 17 0.58 7.87 0.69
CA VAL A 17 0.23 6.51 0.27
C VAL A 17 1.09 6.12 -0.93
N THR A 18 1.95 5.12 -0.78
CA THR A 18 2.82 4.69 -1.88
C THR A 18 2.07 3.82 -2.89
N GLY A 19 2.36 4.03 -4.20
CA GLY A 19 1.71 3.29 -5.28
C GLY A 19 0.20 3.50 -5.36
N ALA A 20 -0.29 4.70 -5.03
CA ALA A 20 -1.72 5.00 -4.96
C ALA A 20 -2.29 5.63 -6.22
N ALA A 21 -1.69 5.35 -7.39
CA ALA A 21 -2.26 5.76 -8.67
C ALA A 21 -3.54 4.98 -9.05
N TYR A 22 -3.74 3.80 -8.50
CA TYR A 22 -4.93 2.94 -8.71
C TYR A 22 -5.03 1.86 -7.62
N GLY A 23 -6.12 1.10 -7.63
CA GLY A 23 -6.30 -0.10 -6.80
C GLY A 23 -6.40 0.20 -5.30
N ILE A 24 -5.76 -0.64 -4.48
CA ILE A 24 -5.86 -0.57 -3.01
C ILE A 24 -5.37 0.78 -2.49
N GLY A 25 -4.18 1.22 -2.93
CA GLY A 25 -3.63 2.50 -2.47
C GLY A 25 -4.52 3.69 -2.81
N PHE A 26 -5.12 3.71 -4.00
CA PHE A 26 -6.06 4.75 -4.41
C PHE A 26 -7.29 4.80 -3.49
N ALA A 27 -7.90 3.65 -3.22
CA ALA A 27 -9.08 3.57 -2.34
C ALA A 27 -8.75 4.01 -0.90
N ILE A 28 -7.59 3.61 -0.35
CA ILE A 28 -7.15 4.06 0.98
C ILE A 28 -6.95 5.58 0.99
N ALA A 29 -6.28 6.14 -0.03
CA ALA A 29 -6.07 7.59 -0.13
C ALA A 29 -7.40 8.34 -0.26
N GLU A 30 -8.36 7.80 -1.02
CA GLU A 30 -9.74 8.33 -1.12
C GLU A 30 -10.42 8.36 0.24
N ALA A 31 -10.37 7.25 1.01
CA ALA A 31 -10.94 7.19 2.35
C ALA A 31 -10.34 8.24 3.29
N TYR A 32 -9.02 8.40 3.23
CA TYR A 32 -8.34 9.41 4.05
C TYR A 32 -8.72 10.84 3.65
N ALA A 33 -8.86 11.11 2.35
CA ALA A 33 -9.36 12.40 1.87
C ALA A 33 -10.79 12.68 2.37
N MET A 34 -11.67 11.67 2.31
CA MET A 34 -13.04 11.77 2.85
C MET A 34 -13.05 12.02 4.36
N ALA A 35 -12.05 11.53 5.09
CA ALA A 35 -11.86 11.81 6.51
C ALA A 35 -11.18 13.16 6.81
N GLY A 36 -10.79 13.93 5.78
CA GLY A 36 -10.23 15.27 5.89
C GLY A 36 -8.71 15.38 5.79
N ALA A 37 -8.00 14.30 5.45
CA ALA A 37 -6.55 14.35 5.27
C ALA A 37 -6.15 15.05 3.97
N LYS A 38 -4.99 15.71 4.01
CA LYS A 38 -4.26 16.12 2.81
C LYS A 38 -3.54 14.90 2.23
N ILE A 39 -3.73 14.64 0.94
CA ILE A 39 -3.21 13.43 0.30
C ILE A 39 -1.96 13.73 -0.50
N ALA A 40 -0.89 12.99 -0.19
CA ALA A 40 0.28 12.79 -1.04
C ALA A 40 0.31 11.34 -1.52
N PHE A 41 0.66 11.12 -2.78
CA PHE A 41 0.86 9.77 -3.31
C PHE A 41 2.04 9.74 -4.29
N ASN A 42 2.61 8.54 -4.52
CA ASN A 42 3.61 8.39 -5.57
C ASN A 42 3.24 7.32 -6.59
N CYS A 43 3.85 7.44 -7.75
CA CYS A 43 3.93 6.44 -8.80
C CYS A 43 5.28 6.55 -9.54
N ARG A 44 5.55 5.62 -10.47
CA ARG A 44 6.84 5.57 -11.18
C ARG A 44 6.84 6.26 -12.54
N GLY A 45 5.72 6.69 -13.07
CA GLY A 45 5.65 7.23 -14.42
C GLY A 45 4.63 8.34 -14.60
N GLN A 46 4.95 9.30 -15.50
CA GLN A 46 4.15 10.48 -15.75
C GLN A 46 2.72 10.13 -16.17
N HIS A 47 2.54 9.17 -17.08
CA HIS A 47 1.20 8.75 -17.54
C HIS A 47 0.30 8.30 -16.38
N HIS A 48 0.85 7.48 -15.46
CA HIS A 48 0.09 7.05 -14.26
C HIS A 48 -0.20 8.19 -13.30
N LEU A 49 0.73 9.15 -13.21
CA LEU A 49 0.55 10.34 -12.39
C LEU A 49 -0.61 11.20 -12.92
N ASP A 50 -0.59 11.50 -14.22
CA ASP A 50 -1.58 12.37 -14.86
C ASP A 50 -2.99 11.75 -14.77
N GLN A 51 -3.09 10.44 -15.04
CA GLN A 51 -4.36 9.71 -14.91
C GLN A 51 -4.87 9.72 -13.47
N ALA A 52 -4.01 9.41 -12.49
CA ALA A 52 -4.39 9.39 -11.09
C ALA A 52 -4.86 10.76 -10.59
N LEU A 53 -4.16 11.84 -10.95
CA LEU A 53 -4.56 13.20 -10.61
C LEU A 53 -5.93 13.56 -11.20
N ALA A 54 -6.20 13.14 -12.44
CA ALA A 54 -7.51 13.32 -13.06
C ALA A 54 -8.60 12.55 -12.30
N ASP A 55 -8.33 11.30 -11.91
CA ASP A 55 -9.27 10.45 -11.19
C ASP A 55 -9.56 10.98 -9.78
N TYR A 56 -8.53 11.44 -9.03
CA TYR A 56 -8.72 12.10 -7.73
C TYR A 56 -9.55 13.38 -7.88
N LYS A 57 -9.23 14.20 -8.87
CA LYS A 57 -9.98 15.44 -9.14
C LYS A 57 -11.44 15.18 -9.49
N ALA A 58 -11.73 14.13 -10.28
CA ALA A 58 -13.10 13.73 -10.60
C ALA A 58 -13.92 13.34 -9.37
N LYS A 59 -13.25 12.88 -8.30
CA LYS A 59 -13.84 12.58 -6.98
C LYS A 59 -13.84 13.81 -6.03
N GLY A 60 -13.41 14.97 -6.49
CA GLY A 60 -13.32 16.18 -5.66
C GLY A 60 -12.16 16.18 -4.67
N ILE A 61 -11.14 15.34 -4.87
CA ILE A 61 -9.98 15.20 -4.00
C ILE A 61 -8.80 16.00 -4.58
N ASP A 62 -8.26 16.92 -3.79
CA ASP A 62 -7.02 17.66 -4.11
C ASP A 62 -5.81 16.84 -3.60
N ALA A 63 -5.37 15.87 -4.42
CA ALA A 63 -4.21 15.05 -4.11
C ALA A 63 -2.94 15.60 -4.78
N LYS A 64 -1.79 15.49 -4.10
CA LYS A 64 -0.47 15.78 -4.64
C LYS A 64 0.23 14.50 -5.05
N GLY A 65 0.62 14.41 -6.30
CA GLY A 65 1.30 13.24 -6.84
C GLY A 65 2.79 13.49 -7.10
N TYR A 66 3.62 12.49 -6.84
CA TYR A 66 5.07 12.55 -6.98
C TYR A 66 5.58 11.35 -7.80
N ILE A 67 6.50 11.61 -8.73
CA ILE A 67 7.24 10.54 -9.40
C ILE A 67 8.42 10.18 -8.51
N CYS A 68 8.45 8.93 -8.05
CA CYS A 68 9.49 8.44 -7.16
C CYS A 68 9.63 6.91 -7.30
N ASP A 69 10.86 6.43 -7.44
CA ASP A 69 11.16 5.01 -7.23
C ASP A 69 11.37 4.78 -5.73
N VAL A 70 10.44 4.09 -5.10
CA VAL A 70 10.47 3.81 -3.65
C VAL A 70 11.63 2.91 -3.22
N THR A 71 12.33 2.29 -4.17
CA THR A 71 13.54 1.48 -3.91
C THR A 71 14.81 2.32 -3.89
N ASN A 72 14.74 3.58 -4.35
CA ASN A 72 15.86 4.52 -4.34
C ASN A 72 15.77 5.44 -3.12
N GLU A 73 16.72 5.32 -2.21
CA GLU A 73 16.72 6.09 -0.95
C GLU A 73 16.80 7.60 -1.17
N GLU A 74 17.55 8.07 -2.17
CA GLU A 74 17.70 9.50 -2.44
C GLU A 74 16.43 10.10 -3.06
N ASP A 75 15.77 9.36 -3.97
CA ASP A 75 14.47 9.77 -4.52
C ASP A 75 13.42 9.87 -3.42
N VAL A 76 13.41 8.91 -2.50
CA VAL A 76 12.49 8.90 -1.35
C VAL A 76 12.76 10.09 -0.42
N LYS A 77 14.01 10.36 -0.06
CA LYS A 77 14.36 11.53 0.76
C LYS A 77 13.91 12.84 0.14
N LYS A 78 14.14 12.98 -1.18
CA LYS A 78 13.70 14.16 -1.93
C LYS A 78 12.18 14.28 -1.91
N MET A 79 11.46 13.22 -2.23
CA MET A 79 9.98 13.22 -2.21
C MET A 79 9.43 13.59 -0.83
N VAL A 80 9.96 13.00 0.24
CA VAL A 80 9.53 13.31 1.61
C VAL A 80 9.77 14.78 1.94
N ALA A 81 10.94 15.33 1.60
CA ALA A 81 11.24 16.74 1.82
C ALA A 81 10.30 17.67 1.03
N ASP A 82 9.99 17.34 -0.23
CA ASP A 82 9.06 18.10 -1.06
C ASP A 82 7.64 18.06 -0.45
N ILE A 83 7.16 16.89 -0.01
CA ILE A 83 5.85 16.75 0.67
C ILE A 83 5.81 17.57 1.96
N GLU A 84 6.84 17.48 2.81
CA GLU A 84 6.87 18.21 4.08
C GLU A 84 6.90 19.74 3.87
N LYS A 85 7.54 20.20 2.83
CA LYS A 85 7.56 21.61 2.43
C LYS A 85 6.19 22.09 1.93
N GLU A 86 5.48 21.27 1.15
CA GLU A 86 4.22 21.67 0.50
C GLU A 86 3.00 21.45 1.38
N LEU A 87 2.94 20.34 2.12
CA LEU A 87 1.75 19.90 2.85
C LEU A 87 1.92 19.93 4.37
N GLY A 88 3.17 19.84 4.84
CA GLY A 88 3.53 19.72 6.24
C GLY A 88 4.05 18.32 6.58
N THR A 89 4.52 18.13 7.81
CA THR A 89 5.08 16.84 8.29
C THR A 89 4.08 15.71 8.09
N ILE A 90 4.55 14.60 7.53
CA ILE A 90 3.74 13.41 7.25
C ILE A 90 3.27 12.79 8.57
N ASP A 91 1.96 12.71 8.77
CA ASP A 91 1.31 12.08 9.92
C ASP A 91 1.08 10.58 9.72
N ILE A 92 0.76 10.20 8.47
CA ILE A 92 0.37 8.84 8.10
C ILE A 92 1.19 8.41 6.88
N LEU A 93 1.85 7.26 6.99
CA LEU A 93 2.48 6.57 5.86
C LEU A 93 1.75 5.26 5.61
N VAL A 94 1.33 5.02 4.37
CA VAL A 94 0.85 3.72 3.91
C VAL A 94 1.83 3.15 2.90
N ASN A 95 2.56 2.11 3.27
CA ASN A 95 3.41 1.33 2.40
C ASN A 95 2.54 0.33 1.62
N ASN A 96 2.03 0.79 0.46
CA ASN A 96 1.16 0.00 -0.40
C ASN A 96 1.83 -0.42 -1.72
N ALA A 97 2.82 0.31 -2.21
CA ALA A 97 3.55 -0.07 -3.42
C ALA A 97 4.06 -1.51 -3.30
N GLY A 98 3.82 -2.31 -4.33
CA GLY A 98 4.22 -3.71 -4.33
C GLY A 98 3.99 -4.37 -5.68
N ILE A 99 4.68 -5.49 -5.91
CA ILE A 99 4.55 -6.33 -7.11
C ILE A 99 4.43 -7.78 -6.72
N ILE A 100 3.88 -8.59 -7.61
CA ILE A 100 3.88 -10.03 -7.47
C ILE A 100 4.32 -10.68 -8.78
N LYS A 101 5.31 -11.56 -8.70
CA LYS A 101 5.71 -12.45 -9.80
C LYS A 101 5.25 -13.86 -9.46
N ARG A 102 4.58 -14.50 -10.42
CA ARG A 102 4.05 -15.87 -10.29
C ARG A 102 4.89 -16.79 -11.15
N ILE A 103 5.99 -17.28 -10.59
CA ILE A 103 6.99 -18.09 -11.28
C ILE A 103 7.33 -19.28 -10.36
N PRO A 104 7.35 -20.53 -10.87
CA PRO A 104 7.83 -21.67 -10.11
C PRO A 104 9.22 -21.40 -9.52
N MET A 105 9.46 -21.80 -8.28
CA MET A 105 10.69 -21.48 -7.55
C MET A 105 11.96 -21.91 -8.30
N THR A 106 11.90 -23.05 -9.00
CA THR A 106 13.03 -23.56 -9.78
C THR A 106 13.30 -22.83 -11.09
N GLU A 107 12.35 -22.00 -11.54
CA GLU A 107 12.42 -21.23 -12.79
C GLU A 107 12.63 -19.74 -12.53
N MET A 108 12.37 -19.28 -11.30
CA MET A 108 12.53 -17.86 -10.93
C MET A 108 14.02 -17.49 -10.89
N SER A 109 14.42 -16.47 -11.63
CA SER A 109 15.78 -15.95 -11.56
C SER A 109 16.03 -15.25 -10.21
N VAL A 110 17.29 -15.19 -9.79
CA VAL A 110 17.69 -14.47 -8.57
C VAL A 110 17.36 -12.97 -8.69
N GLU A 111 17.47 -12.39 -9.87
CA GLU A 111 17.15 -11.00 -10.18
C GLU A 111 15.65 -10.73 -9.98
N GLU A 112 14.79 -11.63 -10.44
CA GLU A 112 13.34 -11.51 -10.22
C GLU A 112 12.96 -11.64 -8.75
N PHE A 113 13.62 -12.56 -8.04
CA PHE A 113 13.45 -12.67 -6.59
C PHE A 113 13.84 -11.37 -5.89
N ARG A 114 15.06 -10.84 -6.18
CA ARG A 114 15.55 -9.57 -5.62
C ARG A 114 14.62 -8.41 -5.91
N GLN A 115 14.11 -8.29 -7.13
CA GLN A 115 13.19 -7.22 -7.50
C GLN A 115 11.93 -7.20 -6.62
N VAL A 116 11.36 -8.38 -6.30
CA VAL A 116 10.20 -8.45 -5.41
C VAL A 116 10.59 -8.08 -3.98
N ILE A 117 11.73 -8.56 -3.48
CA ILE A 117 12.24 -8.19 -2.14
C ILE A 117 12.48 -6.67 -2.06
N ASP A 118 13.07 -6.07 -3.08
CA ASP A 118 13.37 -4.64 -3.08
C ASP A 118 12.10 -3.79 -3.00
N ILE A 119 11.08 -4.13 -3.77
CA ILE A 119 9.85 -3.33 -3.81
C ILE A 119 8.93 -3.63 -2.62
N ASP A 120 8.78 -4.92 -2.22
CA ASP A 120 7.76 -5.31 -1.24
C ASP A 120 8.28 -5.37 0.21
N LEU A 121 9.61 -5.27 0.42
CA LEU A 121 10.23 -5.27 1.75
C LEU A 121 11.21 -4.12 1.95
N ASN A 122 12.21 -3.95 1.07
CA ASN A 122 13.23 -2.92 1.26
C ASN A 122 12.63 -1.51 1.09
N ALA A 123 11.74 -1.29 0.12
CA ALA A 123 11.10 0.00 -0.07
C ALA A 123 10.24 0.43 1.15
N PRO A 124 9.37 -0.40 1.76
CA PRO A 124 8.73 -0.08 3.04
C PRO A 124 9.70 0.31 4.16
N PHE A 125 10.88 -0.33 4.25
CA PHE A 125 11.92 0.08 5.18
C PHE A 125 12.46 1.47 4.85
N ILE A 126 12.83 1.73 3.58
CA ILE A 126 13.36 3.04 3.13
C ILE A 126 12.33 4.15 3.39
N MET A 127 11.08 3.94 3.04
CA MET A 127 10.00 4.89 3.26
C MET A 127 9.79 5.18 4.75
N SER A 128 9.73 4.13 5.58
CA SER A 128 9.56 4.29 7.03
C SER A 128 10.75 5.04 7.65
N LYS A 129 11.98 4.68 7.28
CA LYS A 129 13.21 5.36 7.71
C LYS A 129 13.18 6.86 7.36
N ALA A 130 12.62 7.23 6.21
CA ALA A 130 12.57 8.62 5.77
C ALA A 130 11.55 9.47 6.55
N VAL A 131 10.40 8.90 6.93
CA VAL A 131 9.33 9.69 7.60
C VAL A 131 9.41 9.67 9.13
N ILE A 132 9.98 8.63 9.74
CA ILE A 132 10.05 8.46 11.20
C ILE A 132 10.70 9.66 11.90
N PRO A 133 11.81 10.25 11.43
CA PRO A 133 12.41 11.42 12.09
C PRO A 133 11.45 12.61 12.21
N GLY A 134 10.65 12.87 11.18
CA GLY A 134 9.59 13.90 11.21
C GLY A 134 8.49 13.58 12.22
N MET A 135 8.05 12.31 12.27
CA MET A 135 7.06 11.83 13.22
C MET A 135 7.54 11.93 14.67
N ILE A 136 8.81 11.57 14.94
CA ILE A 136 9.42 11.72 16.27
C ILE A 136 9.42 13.19 16.69
N LYS A 137 9.88 14.08 15.83
CA LYS A 137 9.89 15.53 16.09
C LYS A 137 8.48 16.07 16.37
N LYS A 138 7.46 15.51 15.71
CA LYS A 138 6.05 15.89 15.88
C LYS A 138 5.41 15.25 17.13
N GLY A 139 5.99 14.18 17.67
CA GLY A 139 5.50 13.45 18.83
C GLY A 139 4.35 12.48 18.52
N HIS A 140 4.10 12.16 17.26
CA HIS A 140 3.15 11.14 16.83
C HIS A 140 3.34 10.74 15.37
N GLY A 141 2.91 9.53 15.02
CA GLY A 141 2.88 9.05 13.64
C GLY A 141 2.10 7.73 13.51
N LYS A 142 1.63 7.45 12.30
CA LYS A 142 0.97 6.19 11.95
C LYS A 142 1.63 5.61 10.70
N ILE A 143 2.00 4.35 10.78
CA ILE A 143 2.54 3.60 9.64
C ILE A 143 1.64 2.39 9.41
N ILE A 144 1.20 2.22 8.18
CA ILE A 144 0.41 1.06 7.76
C ILE A 144 1.18 0.36 6.64
N ASN A 145 1.47 -0.91 6.84
CA ASN A 145 2.10 -1.75 5.84
C ASN A 145 1.04 -2.67 5.20
N ILE A 146 0.89 -2.61 3.88
CA ILE A 146 0.03 -3.55 3.16
C ILE A 146 0.78 -4.88 3.04
N CYS A 147 0.54 -5.72 4.03
CA CYS A 147 1.00 -7.10 4.09
C CYS A 147 0.21 -8.00 3.11
N SER A 148 0.01 -9.25 3.44
CA SER A 148 -0.79 -10.21 2.67
C SER A 148 -1.17 -11.38 3.54
N MET A 149 -2.16 -12.17 3.14
CA MET A 149 -2.33 -13.53 3.67
C MET A 149 -1.06 -14.37 3.45
N MET A 150 -0.24 -14.05 2.42
CA MET A 150 1.07 -14.68 2.21
C MET A 150 2.12 -14.28 3.25
N SER A 151 1.84 -13.40 4.18
CA SER A 151 2.66 -13.15 5.36
C SER A 151 2.57 -14.27 6.39
N GLU A 152 1.55 -15.12 6.31
CA GLU A 152 1.26 -16.26 7.19
C GLU A 152 1.26 -17.59 6.44
N LEU A 153 0.85 -17.56 5.17
CA LEU A 153 0.62 -18.76 4.36
C LEU A 153 1.65 -18.87 3.24
N GLY A 154 1.97 -20.10 2.86
CA GLY A 154 2.73 -20.39 1.65
C GLY A 154 1.80 -20.81 0.51
N ARG A 155 2.21 -20.49 -0.72
CA ARG A 155 1.57 -20.98 -1.94
C ARG A 155 2.62 -21.17 -3.04
N GLU A 156 2.36 -22.08 -3.94
CA GLU A 156 3.18 -22.28 -5.14
C GLU A 156 3.33 -21.00 -5.97
N THR A 157 4.42 -20.87 -6.68
CA THR A 157 4.76 -19.81 -7.64
C THR A 157 4.95 -18.40 -7.07
N VAL A 158 4.85 -18.19 -5.76
CA VAL A 158 4.95 -16.86 -5.13
C VAL A 158 6.02 -16.78 -4.04
N SER A 159 7.10 -17.55 -4.17
CA SER A 159 8.15 -17.66 -3.14
C SER A 159 8.74 -16.31 -2.74
N ALA A 160 9.12 -15.46 -3.71
CA ALA A 160 9.67 -14.14 -3.44
C ALA A 160 8.65 -13.22 -2.74
N TYR A 161 7.40 -13.24 -3.21
CA TYR A 161 6.33 -12.43 -2.61
C TYR A 161 6.02 -12.87 -1.18
N ALA A 162 5.91 -14.17 -0.91
CA ALA A 162 5.69 -14.68 0.44
C ALA A 162 6.85 -14.34 1.37
N ALA A 163 8.10 -14.47 0.92
CA ALA A 163 9.28 -14.07 1.68
C ALA A 163 9.25 -12.58 2.02
N ALA A 164 8.97 -11.71 1.02
CA ALA A 164 8.88 -10.27 1.22
C ALA A 164 7.76 -9.90 2.20
N LYS A 165 6.55 -10.46 2.03
CA LYS A 165 5.39 -10.14 2.89
C LYS A 165 5.53 -10.73 4.30
N GLY A 166 6.19 -11.88 4.46
CA GLY A 166 6.61 -12.41 5.76
C GLY A 166 7.60 -11.49 6.47
N GLY A 167 8.62 -11.01 5.73
CA GLY A 167 9.57 -10.00 6.22
C GLY A 167 8.89 -8.68 6.59
N LEU A 168 7.96 -8.20 5.76
CA LEU A 168 7.20 -6.96 6.02
C LEU A 168 6.36 -7.05 7.30
N LYS A 169 5.74 -8.22 7.57
CA LYS A 169 5.06 -8.46 8.84
C LYS A 169 5.99 -8.31 10.03
N MET A 170 7.21 -8.86 9.95
CA MET A 170 8.19 -8.71 11.03
C MET A 170 8.73 -7.29 11.13
N LEU A 171 8.99 -6.62 10.02
CA LEU A 171 9.37 -5.20 9.99
C LEU A 171 8.31 -4.32 10.67
N THR A 172 7.02 -4.59 10.43
CA THR A 172 5.90 -3.90 11.08
C THR A 172 6.00 -3.99 12.60
N ARG A 173 6.25 -5.19 13.12
CA ARG A 173 6.40 -5.42 14.57
C ARG A 173 7.65 -4.73 15.14
N ASN A 174 8.75 -4.75 14.38
CA ASN A 174 9.98 -4.12 14.82
C ASN A 174 9.84 -2.60 14.88
N ILE A 175 9.26 -1.96 13.89
CA ILE A 175 8.98 -0.52 13.90
C ILE A 175 8.11 -0.15 15.11
N CYS A 176 7.06 -0.94 15.39
CA CYS A 176 6.20 -0.73 16.56
C CYS A 176 7.00 -0.82 17.88
N SER A 177 7.90 -1.82 18.01
CA SER A 177 8.71 -2.00 19.22
C SER A 177 9.74 -0.90 19.41
N GLU A 178 10.36 -0.43 18.31
CA GLU A 178 11.45 0.53 18.35
C GLU A 178 10.96 1.97 18.55
N PHE A 179 9.82 2.32 17.98
CA PHE A 179 9.33 3.70 17.94
C PHE A 179 8.02 3.94 18.71
N GLY A 180 7.52 2.92 19.42
CA GLY A 180 6.28 3.03 20.19
C GLY A 180 6.33 4.09 21.28
N GLU A 181 7.48 4.28 21.93
CA GLU A 181 7.68 5.32 22.96
C GLU A 181 7.55 6.76 22.41
N HIS A 182 7.76 6.93 21.10
CA HIS A 182 7.55 8.20 20.40
C HIS A 182 6.11 8.42 19.93
N ASN A 183 5.16 7.62 20.42
CA ASN A 183 3.76 7.64 19.98
C ASN A 183 3.60 7.37 18.47
N ILE A 184 4.45 6.50 17.92
CA ILE A 184 4.37 6.03 16.54
C ILE A 184 3.81 4.60 16.58
N GLN A 185 2.64 4.39 15.96
CA GLN A 185 2.05 3.07 15.79
C GLN A 185 2.31 2.57 14.38
N CYS A 186 2.73 1.30 14.28
CA CYS A 186 2.92 0.62 13.01
C CYS A 186 2.04 -0.64 12.99
N ASN A 187 1.15 -0.71 11.99
CA ASN A 187 0.23 -1.84 11.83
C ASN A 187 0.32 -2.43 10.42
N GLY A 188 -0.03 -3.71 10.30
CA GLY A 188 -0.09 -4.42 9.03
C GLY A 188 -1.53 -4.80 8.69
N ILE A 189 -1.95 -4.51 7.45
CA ILE A 189 -3.20 -5.04 6.89
C ILE A 189 -2.83 -6.21 5.98
N GLY A 190 -3.43 -7.37 6.19
CA GLY A 190 -3.21 -8.58 5.41
C GLY A 190 -4.37 -8.89 4.47
N PRO A 191 -4.48 -8.25 3.29
CA PRO A 191 -5.56 -8.53 2.37
C PRO A 191 -5.54 -9.96 1.87
N GLY A 192 -6.72 -10.53 1.62
CA GLY A 192 -6.89 -11.70 0.79
C GLY A 192 -6.80 -11.35 -0.70
N TYR A 193 -7.70 -11.92 -1.48
CA TYR A 193 -7.75 -11.64 -2.92
C TYR A 193 -8.65 -10.44 -3.22
N ILE A 194 -8.02 -9.36 -3.68
CA ILE A 194 -8.70 -8.09 -4.01
C ILE A 194 -8.74 -7.92 -5.52
N ALA A 195 -9.90 -7.54 -6.05
CA ALA A 195 -10.14 -7.27 -7.45
C ALA A 195 -9.51 -5.92 -7.85
N THR A 196 -8.31 -5.98 -8.40
CA THR A 196 -7.52 -4.83 -8.88
C THR A 196 -7.07 -5.07 -10.33
N PRO A 197 -6.52 -4.08 -11.04
CA PRO A 197 -5.89 -4.31 -12.34
C PRO A 197 -4.81 -5.39 -12.31
N GLN A 198 -4.03 -5.49 -11.23
CA GLN A 198 -2.97 -6.50 -11.06
C GLN A 198 -3.52 -7.94 -11.00
N THR A 199 -4.77 -8.12 -10.57
CA THR A 199 -5.44 -9.42 -10.47
C THR A 199 -6.44 -9.66 -11.60
N ALA A 200 -6.62 -8.71 -12.52
CA ALA A 200 -7.57 -8.83 -13.63
C ALA A 200 -7.36 -10.10 -14.48
N PRO A 201 -6.12 -10.46 -14.87
CA PRO A 201 -5.89 -11.67 -15.67
C PRO A 201 -6.37 -12.96 -15.00
N LEU A 202 -6.45 -12.99 -13.67
CA LEU A 202 -6.91 -14.16 -12.90
C LEU A 202 -8.44 -14.28 -12.83
N ARG A 203 -9.16 -13.29 -13.36
CA ARG A 203 -10.63 -13.17 -13.32
C ARG A 203 -11.25 -13.05 -14.70
N GLU A 204 -10.45 -13.17 -15.77
CA GLU A 204 -10.92 -13.09 -17.14
C GLU A 204 -11.90 -14.22 -17.43
N ILE A 205 -13.00 -13.88 -18.13
CA ILE A 205 -13.93 -14.89 -18.66
C ILE A 205 -13.23 -15.62 -19.81
N GLN A 206 -13.28 -16.93 -19.76
CA GLN A 206 -12.66 -17.79 -20.76
C GLN A 206 -13.45 -17.75 -22.08
N PRO A 207 -12.84 -18.14 -23.22
CA PRO A 207 -13.53 -18.13 -24.53
C PRO A 207 -14.84 -18.93 -24.58
N ASP A 208 -14.98 -19.94 -23.72
CA ASP A 208 -16.18 -20.77 -23.59
C ASP A 208 -17.27 -20.15 -22.68
N GLY A 209 -17.06 -18.91 -22.23
CA GLY A 209 -17.94 -18.21 -21.29
C GLY A 209 -17.79 -18.63 -19.84
N SER A 210 -16.91 -19.56 -19.51
CA SER A 210 -16.66 -20.00 -18.14
C SER A 210 -15.77 -19.00 -17.38
N ARG A 211 -15.84 -19.05 -16.05
CA ARG A 211 -14.92 -18.31 -15.18
C ARG A 211 -13.52 -18.93 -15.24
N HIS A 212 -12.48 -18.09 -15.16
CA HIS A 212 -11.10 -18.55 -15.03
C HIS A 212 -10.98 -19.60 -13.89
N PRO A 213 -10.23 -20.69 -14.06
CA PRO A 213 -10.09 -21.75 -13.02
C PRO A 213 -9.66 -21.20 -11.67
N PHE A 214 -8.74 -20.23 -11.66
CA PHE A 214 -8.28 -19.58 -10.45
C PHE A 214 -9.37 -18.73 -9.77
N ASP A 215 -10.21 -18.04 -10.53
CA ASP A 215 -11.37 -17.29 -10.01
C ASP A 215 -12.34 -18.24 -9.28
N ARG A 216 -12.69 -19.36 -9.90
CA ARG A 216 -13.52 -20.40 -9.26
C ARG A 216 -12.90 -20.92 -7.97
N PHE A 217 -11.58 -21.20 -8.00
CA PHE A 217 -10.85 -21.67 -6.82
C PHE A 217 -10.93 -20.66 -5.69
N ILE A 218 -10.64 -19.37 -5.95
CA ILE A 218 -10.67 -18.33 -4.91
C ILE A 218 -12.06 -18.16 -4.32
N ILE A 219 -13.09 -18.07 -5.16
CA ILE A 219 -14.48 -17.94 -4.69
C ILE A 219 -14.88 -19.14 -3.81
N SER A 220 -14.49 -20.36 -4.20
CA SER A 220 -14.82 -21.57 -3.43
C SER A 220 -14.11 -21.66 -2.07
N LYS A 221 -12.97 -21.00 -1.91
CA LYS A 221 -12.16 -21.01 -0.67
C LYS A 221 -12.36 -19.78 0.21
N THR A 222 -12.98 -18.74 -0.32
CA THR A 222 -13.25 -17.52 0.41
C THR A 222 -14.62 -17.62 1.09
N PRO A 223 -14.73 -17.52 2.42
CA PRO A 223 -16.02 -17.64 3.13
C PRO A 223 -17.08 -16.66 2.62
N ALA A 224 -16.68 -15.43 2.20
CA ALA A 224 -17.57 -14.45 1.62
C ALA A 224 -18.03 -14.77 0.19
N ALA A 225 -17.55 -15.89 -0.42
CA ALA A 225 -17.85 -16.35 -1.77
C ALA A 225 -17.66 -15.26 -2.87
N ARG A 226 -16.72 -14.34 -2.66
CA ARG A 226 -16.37 -13.27 -3.61
C ARG A 226 -14.92 -12.85 -3.46
N TRP A 227 -14.41 -12.16 -4.46
CA TRP A 227 -13.21 -11.33 -4.31
C TRP A 227 -13.55 -10.12 -3.43
N GLY A 228 -12.56 -9.64 -2.68
CA GLY A 228 -12.64 -8.31 -2.08
C GLY A 228 -12.53 -7.23 -3.16
N THR A 229 -12.96 -6.04 -2.83
CA THR A 229 -12.74 -4.82 -3.63
C THR A 229 -11.76 -3.90 -2.90
N PRO A 230 -11.13 -2.94 -3.58
CA PRO A 230 -10.33 -1.92 -2.89
C PRO A 230 -11.10 -1.21 -1.77
N ASP A 231 -12.40 -1.01 -1.93
CA ASP A 231 -13.27 -0.34 -0.95
C ASP A 231 -13.40 -1.13 0.36
N ASP A 232 -13.27 -2.47 0.31
CA ASP A 232 -13.25 -3.31 1.53
C ASP A 232 -12.06 -2.96 2.46
N LEU A 233 -11.04 -2.23 1.96
CA LEU A 233 -9.87 -1.83 2.71
C LEU A 233 -9.90 -0.37 3.19
N MET A 234 -10.91 0.40 2.80
CA MET A 234 -11.04 1.80 3.20
C MET A 234 -11.24 1.95 4.72
N GLY A 235 -12.10 1.11 5.30
CA GLY A 235 -12.40 1.15 6.74
C GLY A 235 -11.28 0.59 7.62
N PRO A 236 -10.63 -0.54 7.26
CA PRO A 236 -9.51 -1.10 8.02
C PRO A 236 -8.25 -0.24 8.04
N ALA A 237 -8.01 0.60 7.02
CA ALA A 237 -6.85 1.48 6.94
C ALA A 237 -7.08 2.79 7.71
#